data_c94051d15e7b9dec02d71387380c4ab4
#
_entry.id   c94051d15e7b9dec02d71387380c4ab4
#
_cell.length_a   1.000
_cell.length_b   1.000
_cell.length_c   1.000
_cell.angle_alpha   90.00
_cell.angle_beta   90.00
_cell.angle_gamma   90.00
#
_symmetry.space_group_name_H-M   'P 1'
#
loop_
_entity.id
_entity.type
_entity.pdbx_description
1 polymer ?
#
loop_
_entity_poly.entity_id
_entity_poly.type
_entity_poly.pdbx_seq_one_letter_code
_entity_poly.pdbx_strand_id
1 'polypeptide(L)'
;MDPRFPTGKFVFDPNPTPETRRQCIATIGSLPAEMKAALATARVDQPYRDGGWTARQVVHHVADSHMNAFIRFRLALTEDKPTIKPYQEAEWAKLADSITEDPAVSMQIIDGLHHRWHCLLRSLADADFTREAIHPEHGPRTLDWFLQLYAWHGRHHVGHLKLTA
;
A
#
# COMPACT_ATOMS: atom_id res chain seq x y z
N MET A 1 -8.35 -14.01 -16.15
CA MET A 1 -7.62 -12.95 -15.39
C MET A 1 -6.63 -13.64 -14.48
N ASP A 2 -5.37 -13.20 -14.39
CA ASP A 2 -4.38 -13.79 -13.47
C ASP A 2 -4.68 -13.30 -12.04
N PRO A 3 -5.03 -14.19 -11.10
CA PRO A 3 -5.37 -13.82 -9.74
C PRO A 3 -4.20 -13.21 -8.95
N ARG A 4 -2.97 -13.37 -9.44
CA ARG A 4 -1.79 -12.71 -8.85
C ARG A 4 -1.75 -11.21 -9.15
N PHE A 5 -2.45 -10.78 -10.19
CA PHE A 5 -2.48 -9.38 -10.66
C PHE A 5 -3.90 -8.96 -11.04
N PRO A 6 -4.82 -8.92 -10.07
CA PRO A 6 -6.24 -8.67 -10.35
C PRO A 6 -6.50 -7.28 -10.97
N THR A 7 -5.57 -6.33 -10.78
CA THR A 7 -5.64 -4.99 -11.36
C THR A 7 -4.52 -4.72 -12.39
N GLY A 8 -3.85 -5.76 -12.87
CA GLY A 8 -2.65 -5.63 -13.70
C GLY A 8 -1.38 -5.38 -12.89
N LYS A 9 -0.23 -5.45 -13.57
CA LYS A 9 1.08 -5.18 -12.95
C LYS A 9 1.29 -3.69 -12.75
N PHE A 10 2.12 -3.33 -11.77
CA PHE A 10 2.56 -1.96 -11.58
C PHE A 10 3.36 -1.47 -12.80
N VAL A 11 3.00 -0.28 -13.28
CA VAL A 11 3.73 0.44 -14.34
C VAL A 11 4.00 1.84 -13.82
N PHE A 12 5.26 2.22 -13.76
CA PHE A 12 5.68 3.54 -13.31
C PHE A 12 5.67 4.53 -14.47
N ASP A 13 5.03 5.68 -14.28
CA ASP A 13 5.18 6.86 -15.15
C ASP A 13 6.30 7.76 -14.58
N PRO A 14 7.43 7.90 -15.27
CA PRO A 14 8.55 8.72 -14.79
C PRO A 14 8.28 10.24 -14.89
N ASN A 15 7.23 10.64 -15.61
CA ASN A 15 6.88 12.04 -15.83
C ASN A 15 5.41 12.32 -15.50
N PRO A 16 4.96 12.05 -14.24
CA PRO A 16 3.57 12.21 -13.90
C PRO A 16 3.15 13.67 -13.94
N THR A 17 1.96 13.91 -14.47
CA THR A 17 1.36 15.24 -14.44
C THR A 17 0.86 15.56 -13.02
N PRO A 18 0.63 16.85 -12.68
CA PRO A 18 -0.03 17.20 -11.42
C PRO A 18 -1.40 16.51 -11.25
N GLU A 19 -2.12 16.26 -12.35
CA GLU A 19 -3.37 15.51 -12.31
C GLU A 19 -3.15 14.04 -11.94
N THR A 20 -2.15 13.38 -12.52
CA THR A 20 -1.78 12.00 -12.16
C THR A 20 -1.46 11.90 -10.66
N ARG A 21 -0.71 12.87 -10.09
CA ARG A 21 -0.43 12.91 -8.65
C ARG A 21 -1.70 13.06 -7.83
N ARG A 22 -2.60 14.00 -8.21
CA ARG A 22 -3.89 14.18 -7.51
C ARG A 22 -4.71 12.90 -7.48
N GLN A 23 -4.78 12.18 -8.61
CA GLN A 23 -5.48 10.89 -8.72
C GLN A 23 -4.87 9.82 -7.80
N CYS A 24 -3.55 9.71 -7.76
CA CYS A 24 -2.87 8.80 -6.84
C CYS A 24 -3.15 9.16 -5.37
N ILE A 25 -3.10 10.44 -5.02
CA ILE A 25 -3.39 10.94 -3.67
C ILE A 25 -4.84 10.63 -3.29
N ALA A 26 -5.79 10.88 -4.19
CA ALA A 26 -7.20 10.54 -3.97
C ALA A 26 -7.40 9.03 -3.78
N THR A 27 -6.72 8.20 -4.57
CA THR A 27 -6.75 6.73 -4.45
C THR A 27 -6.22 6.27 -3.08
N ILE A 28 -5.12 6.86 -2.58
CA ILE A 28 -4.63 6.56 -1.23
C ILE A 28 -5.66 6.99 -0.17
N GLY A 29 -6.30 8.14 -0.37
CA GLY A 29 -7.33 8.63 0.57
C GLY A 29 -8.60 7.78 0.62
N SER A 30 -9.02 7.19 -0.51
CA SER A 30 -10.24 6.36 -0.59
C SER A 30 -10.01 4.90 -0.18
N LEU A 31 -8.77 4.44 -0.11
CA LEU A 31 -8.44 3.04 0.11
C LEU A 31 -9.11 2.40 1.34
N PRO A 32 -9.17 3.05 2.52
CA PRO A 32 -9.82 2.43 3.69
C PRO A 32 -11.29 2.07 3.42
N ALA A 33 -12.03 2.96 2.77
CA ALA A 33 -13.43 2.71 2.42
C ALA A 33 -13.59 1.58 1.40
N GLU A 34 -12.69 1.52 0.40
CA GLU A 34 -12.69 0.48 -0.62
C GLU A 34 -12.35 -0.90 -0.02
N MET A 35 -11.35 -0.95 0.88
CA MET A 35 -10.99 -2.19 1.59
C MET A 35 -12.12 -2.66 2.50
N LYS A 36 -12.75 -1.74 3.25
CA LYS A 36 -13.90 -2.06 4.11
C LYS A 36 -15.06 -2.65 3.31
N ALA A 37 -15.37 -2.06 2.17
CA ALA A 37 -16.43 -2.55 1.29
C ALA A 37 -16.09 -3.94 0.72
N ALA A 38 -14.84 -4.18 0.30
CA ALA A 38 -14.41 -5.48 -0.20
C ALA A 38 -14.38 -6.55 0.91
N LEU A 39 -13.92 -6.19 2.10
CA LEU A 39 -13.86 -7.09 3.25
C LEU A 39 -15.26 -7.53 3.73
N ALA A 40 -16.27 -6.68 3.58
CA ALA A 40 -17.64 -6.98 3.99
C ALA A 40 -18.24 -8.20 3.26
N THR A 41 -17.74 -8.55 2.08
CA THR A 41 -18.18 -9.71 1.30
C THR A 41 -17.14 -10.82 1.23
N ALA A 42 -15.91 -10.56 1.69
CA ALA A 42 -14.81 -11.51 1.64
C ALA A 42 -14.98 -12.64 2.66
N ARG A 43 -14.63 -13.85 2.27
CA ARG A 43 -14.46 -14.98 3.18
C ARG A 43 -13.08 -14.88 3.80
N VAL A 44 -13.02 -14.47 5.06
CA VAL A 44 -11.81 -14.02 5.76
C VAL A 44 -10.65 -15.03 5.70
N ASP A 45 -10.96 -16.31 5.81
CA ASP A 45 -9.96 -17.40 5.81
C ASP A 45 -9.81 -18.07 4.43
N GLN A 46 -10.47 -17.54 3.39
CA GLN A 46 -10.33 -18.02 2.02
C GLN A 46 -9.09 -17.39 1.39
N PRO A 47 -8.16 -18.20 0.82
CA PRO A 47 -7.07 -17.67 0.01
C PRO A 47 -7.60 -17.16 -1.35
N TYR A 48 -7.05 -16.05 -1.84
CA TYR A 48 -7.47 -15.48 -3.14
C TYR A 48 -7.04 -16.34 -4.35
N ARG A 49 -6.19 -17.34 -4.14
CA ARG A 49 -5.78 -18.39 -5.09
C ARG A 49 -5.12 -19.54 -4.34
N ASP A 50 -4.88 -20.66 -5.00
CA ASP A 50 -4.11 -21.77 -4.44
C ASP A 50 -2.71 -21.32 -4.03
N GLY A 51 -2.34 -21.60 -2.76
CA GLY A 51 -1.09 -21.16 -2.16
C GLY A 51 -0.93 -19.63 -2.00
N GLY A 52 -2.00 -18.87 -2.18
CA GLY A 52 -2.03 -17.42 -1.91
C GLY A 52 -2.36 -17.11 -0.45
N TRP A 53 -2.34 -15.84 -0.11
CA TRP A 53 -2.75 -15.36 1.20
C TRP A 53 -4.26 -15.38 1.35
N THR A 54 -4.73 -15.59 2.58
CA THR A 54 -6.14 -15.41 2.95
C THR A 54 -6.51 -13.93 2.93
N ALA A 55 -7.81 -13.64 2.88
CA ALA A 55 -8.27 -12.25 3.00
C ALA A 55 -7.79 -11.59 4.31
N ARG A 56 -7.73 -12.35 5.41
CA ARG A 56 -7.15 -11.93 6.70
C ARG A 56 -5.71 -11.45 6.52
N GLN A 57 -4.84 -12.29 5.96
CA GLN A 57 -3.44 -11.96 5.72
C GLN A 57 -3.26 -10.77 4.79
N VAL A 58 -4.10 -10.63 3.76
CA VAL A 58 -4.09 -9.48 2.84
C VAL A 58 -4.34 -8.18 3.58
N VAL A 59 -5.32 -8.13 4.50
CA VAL A 59 -5.62 -6.90 5.27
C VAL A 59 -4.48 -6.55 6.22
N HIS A 60 -3.93 -7.53 6.94
CA HIS A 60 -2.77 -7.31 7.82
C HIS A 60 -1.55 -6.84 7.03
N HIS A 61 -1.27 -7.47 5.87
CA HIS A 61 -0.19 -7.06 4.98
C HIS A 61 -0.33 -5.62 4.48
N VAL A 62 -1.54 -5.17 4.14
CA VAL A 62 -1.74 -3.77 3.71
C VAL A 62 -1.45 -2.81 4.86
N ALA A 63 -1.85 -3.12 6.09
CA ALA A 63 -1.49 -2.31 7.25
C ALA A 63 0.03 -2.21 7.41
N ASP A 64 0.74 -3.34 7.41
CA ASP A 64 2.19 -3.40 7.55
C ASP A 64 2.91 -2.66 6.43
N SER A 65 2.53 -2.92 5.19
CA SER A 65 3.15 -2.32 4.01
C SER A 65 2.94 -0.80 3.97
N HIS A 66 1.73 -0.33 4.29
CA HIS A 66 1.42 1.09 4.23
C HIS A 66 1.97 1.86 5.45
N MET A 67 2.15 1.22 6.62
CA MET A 67 2.94 1.80 7.72
C MET A 67 4.40 2.03 7.29
N ASN A 68 5.02 1.04 6.66
CA ASN A 68 6.37 1.18 6.11
C ASN A 68 6.43 2.30 5.05
N ALA A 69 5.44 2.36 4.16
CA ALA A 69 5.33 3.43 3.16
C ALA A 69 5.28 4.82 3.78
N PHE A 70 4.41 5.01 4.77
CA PHE A 70 4.26 6.28 5.47
C PHE A 70 5.57 6.73 6.14
N ILE A 71 6.31 5.80 6.76
CA ILE A 71 7.63 6.08 7.33
C ILE A 71 8.60 6.49 6.22
N ARG A 72 8.63 5.77 5.09
CA ARG A 72 9.50 6.09 3.93
C ARG A 72 9.25 7.48 3.38
N PHE A 73 7.98 7.90 3.26
CA PHE A 73 7.64 9.27 2.87
C PHE A 73 8.19 10.29 3.85
N ARG A 74 8.02 10.07 5.16
CA ARG A 74 8.53 10.98 6.19
C ARG A 74 10.04 11.09 6.17
N LEU A 75 10.75 9.97 6.05
CA LEU A 75 12.19 9.95 5.93
C LEU A 75 12.67 10.76 4.71
N ALA A 76 12.11 10.49 3.52
CA ALA A 76 12.50 11.19 2.29
C ALA A 76 12.18 12.70 2.34
N LEU A 77 11.14 13.11 3.10
CA LEU A 77 10.78 14.53 3.27
C LEU A 77 11.66 15.27 4.27
N THR A 78 12.30 14.57 5.21
CA THR A 78 13.04 15.17 6.33
C THR A 78 14.54 14.92 6.30
N GLU A 79 15.01 13.97 5.50
CA GLU A 79 16.42 13.59 5.40
C GLU A 79 16.90 13.70 3.94
N ASP A 80 18.21 13.76 3.75
CA ASP A 80 18.82 13.75 2.42
C ASP A 80 19.06 12.32 1.96
N LYS A 81 18.28 11.88 0.97
CA LYS A 81 18.36 10.53 0.35
C LYS A 81 18.52 9.38 1.36
N PRO A 82 17.62 9.26 2.35
CA PRO A 82 17.73 8.22 3.37
C PRO A 82 17.68 6.83 2.76
N THR A 83 18.44 5.90 3.31
CA THR A 83 18.31 4.48 2.98
C THR A 83 17.11 3.89 3.71
N ILE A 84 16.15 3.35 2.97
CA ILE A 84 14.99 2.68 3.54
C ILE A 84 15.30 1.21 3.82
N LYS A 85 14.63 0.63 4.83
CA LYS A 85 14.75 -0.79 5.13
C LYS A 85 13.63 -1.56 4.42
N PRO A 86 13.94 -2.53 3.53
CA PRO A 86 12.97 -3.51 3.07
C PRO A 86 12.67 -4.52 4.19
N TYR A 87 11.56 -5.22 4.06
CA TYR A 87 11.19 -6.30 4.98
C TYR A 87 10.69 -7.52 4.18
N GLN A 88 10.70 -8.68 4.81
CA GLN A 88 10.29 -9.93 4.16
C GLN A 88 8.78 -10.12 4.32
N GLU A 89 8.01 -9.61 3.37
CA GLU A 89 6.54 -9.59 3.40
C GLU A 89 5.93 -10.98 3.60
N ALA A 90 6.47 -11.98 2.90
CA ALA A 90 6.01 -13.36 3.00
C ALA A 90 6.25 -13.98 4.39
N GLU A 91 7.31 -13.57 5.08
CA GLU A 91 7.58 -14.04 6.44
C GLU A 91 6.70 -13.32 7.48
N TRP A 92 6.47 -12.02 7.30
CA TRP A 92 5.53 -11.28 8.15
C TRP A 92 4.11 -11.84 8.06
N ALA A 93 3.66 -12.21 6.86
CA ALA A 93 2.35 -12.82 6.67
C ALA A 93 2.18 -14.20 7.36
N LYS A 94 3.25 -14.81 7.85
CA LYS A 94 3.23 -16.08 8.62
C LYS A 94 3.25 -15.87 10.14
N LEU A 95 3.42 -14.63 10.61
CA LEU A 95 3.39 -14.34 12.05
C LEU A 95 2.01 -14.61 12.63
N ALA A 96 1.97 -14.90 13.93
CA ALA A 96 0.76 -15.34 14.60
C ALA A 96 -0.39 -14.33 14.46
N ASP A 97 -0.12 -13.05 14.64
CA ASP A 97 -1.12 -11.98 14.49
C ASP A 97 -1.69 -11.89 13.07
N SER A 98 -0.84 -12.06 12.04
CA SER A 98 -1.29 -12.08 10.64
C SER A 98 -2.19 -13.27 10.29
N ILE A 99 -2.13 -14.36 11.08
CA ILE A 99 -2.89 -15.60 10.86
C ILE A 99 -4.15 -15.64 11.72
N THR A 100 -4.10 -15.12 12.95
CA THR A 100 -5.14 -15.36 13.96
C THR A 100 -6.00 -14.14 14.31
N GLU A 101 -5.45 -12.92 14.17
CA GLU A 101 -6.17 -11.71 14.60
C GLU A 101 -7.30 -11.34 13.63
N ASP A 102 -8.31 -10.67 14.18
CA ASP A 102 -9.41 -10.13 13.38
C ASP A 102 -8.88 -9.03 12.44
N PRO A 103 -9.11 -9.12 11.11
CA PRO A 103 -8.68 -8.07 10.19
C PRO A 103 -9.27 -6.68 10.52
N ALA A 104 -10.34 -6.59 11.29
CA ALA A 104 -10.90 -5.34 11.78
C ALA A 104 -9.87 -4.51 12.58
N VAL A 105 -8.94 -5.16 13.28
CA VAL A 105 -7.87 -4.49 14.03
C VAL A 105 -6.93 -3.74 13.06
N SER A 106 -6.50 -4.40 12.00
CA SER A 106 -5.68 -3.75 10.97
C SER A 106 -6.44 -2.72 10.15
N MET A 107 -7.75 -2.88 9.97
CA MET A 107 -8.58 -1.83 9.35
C MET A 107 -8.58 -0.54 10.16
N GLN A 108 -8.55 -0.60 11.50
CA GLN A 108 -8.41 0.60 12.34
C GLN A 108 -7.06 1.30 12.13
N ILE A 109 -5.97 0.52 11.99
CA ILE A 109 -4.65 1.05 11.67
C ILE A 109 -4.67 1.74 10.29
N ILE A 110 -5.24 1.08 9.28
CA ILE A 110 -5.34 1.60 7.90
C ILE A 110 -6.15 2.90 7.89
N ASP A 111 -7.28 2.97 8.59
CA ASP A 111 -8.11 4.18 8.67
C ASP A 111 -7.31 5.38 9.20
N GLY A 112 -6.71 5.25 10.38
CA GLY A 112 -5.94 6.34 11.01
C GLY A 112 -4.69 6.72 10.21
N LEU A 113 -3.98 5.70 9.70
CA LEU A 113 -2.78 5.88 8.90
C LEU A 113 -3.08 6.65 7.61
N HIS A 114 -4.07 6.19 6.83
CA HIS A 114 -4.43 6.79 5.55
C HIS A 114 -5.02 8.19 5.71
N HIS A 115 -5.78 8.45 6.77
CA HIS A 115 -6.23 9.80 7.08
C HIS A 115 -5.05 10.76 7.23
N ARG A 116 -4.05 10.39 8.03
CA ARG A 116 -2.84 11.21 8.22
C ARG A 116 -1.98 11.29 6.95
N TRP A 117 -1.84 10.20 6.25
CA TRP A 117 -1.01 10.14 5.03
C TRP A 117 -1.63 10.98 3.90
N HIS A 118 -2.94 10.87 3.69
CA HIS A 118 -3.66 11.70 2.74
C HIS A 118 -3.53 13.20 3.06
N CYS A 119 -3.63 13.58 4.36
CA CYS A 119 -3.40 14.95 4.80
C CYS A 119 -1.97 15.43 4.44
N LEU A 120 -0.95 14.60 4.74
CA LEU A 120 0.45 14.90 4.40
C LEU A 120 0.62 15.07 2.88
N LEU A 121 0.16 14.11 2.08
CA LEU A 121 0.31 14.14 0.62
C LEU A 121 -0.33 15.38 -0.02
N ARG A 122 -1.47 15.82 0.48
CA ARG A 122 -2.16 17.03 0.00
C ARG A 122 -1.43 18.32 0.34
N SER A 123 -0.56 18.32 1.32
CA SER A 123 0.24 19.51 1.72
C SER A 123 1.54 19.65 0.94
N LEU A 124 1.94 18.64 0.14
CA LEU A 124 3.20 18.64 -0.59
C LEU A 124 3.10 19.50 -1.85
N ALA A 125 4.18 20.23 -2.14
CA ALA A 125 4.38 20.88 -3.43
C ALA A 125 4.89 19.87 -4.47
N ASP A 126 4.74 20.20 -5.76
CA ASP A 126 5.22 19.33 -6.86
C ASP A 126 6.72 18.98 -6.73
N ALA A 127 7.53 19.92 -6.27
CA ALA A 127 8.96 19.72 -6.05
C ALA A 127 9.27 18.66 -4.98
N ASP A 128 8.41 18.48 -3.98
CA ASP A 128 8.62 17.48 -2.93
C ASP A 128 8.59 16.05 -3.48
N PHE A 129 7.80 15.81 -4.52
CA PHE A 129 7.68 14.48 -5.14
C PHE A 129 8.94 14.05 -5.91
N THR A 130 9.88 14.95 -6.16
CA THR A 130 11.19 14.63 -6.76
C THR A 130 12.22 14.18 -5.72
N ARG A 131 11.94 14.32 -4.42
CA ARG A 131 12.83 13.85 -3.35
C ARG A 131 12.96 12.33 -3.41
N GLU A 132 14.14 11.84 -3.04
CA GLU A 132 14.50 10.43 -3.21
C GLU A 132 14.73 9.75 -1.85
N ALA A 133 14.47 8.44 -1.84
CA ALA A 133 15.00 7.50 -0.86
C ALA A 133 15.76 6.38 -1.59
N ILE A 134 16.76 5.79 -0.93
CA ILE A 134 17.57 4.70 -1.48
C ILE A 134 16.94 3.37 -1.06
N HIS A 135 16.43 2.62 -2.03
CA HIS A 135 16.02 1.24 -1.81
C HIS A 135 17.23 0.32 -2.02
N PRO A 136 17.61 -0.52 -1.05
CA PRO A 136 18.81 -1.36 -1.16
C PRO A 136 18.88 -2.24 -2.40
N GLU A 137 17.72 -2.74 -2.86
CA GLU A 137 17.63 -3.64 -4.02
C GLU A 137 17.37 -2.92 -5.33
N HIS A 138 16.70 -1.75 -5.29
CA HIS A 138 16.22 -1.05 -6.49
C HIS A 138 16.91 0.30 -6.72
N GLY A 139 17.83 0.70 -5.83
CA GLY A 139 18.50 1.99 -5.91
C GLY A 139 17.60 3.18 -5.60
N PRO A 140 17.98 4.39 -6.03
CA PRO A 140 17.20 5.61 -5.78
C PRO A 140 15.79 5.52 -6.35
N ARG A 141 14.81 5.94 -5.56
CA ARG A 141 13.39 6.04 -5.96
C ARG A 141 12.82 7.35 -5.45
N THR A 142 12.14 8.07 -6.33
CA THR A 142 11.48 9.33 -6.00
C THR A 142 10.20 9.11 -5.20
N LEU A 143 9.71 10.14 -4.51
CA LEU A 143 8.39 10.10 -3.89
C LEU A 143 7.27 9.93 -4.92
N ASP A 144 7.43 10.38 -6.16
CA ASP A 144 6.50 10.05 -7.26
C ASP A 144 6.41 8.55 -7.52
N TRP A 145 7.55 7.85 -7.49
CA TRP A 145 7.56 6.40 -7.66
C TRP A 145 6.80 5.71 -6.52
N PHE A 146 7.07 6.11 -5.28
CA PHE A 146 6.37 5.56 -4.11
C PHE A 146 4.88 5.89 -4.13
N LEU A 147 4.49 7.11 -4.51
CA LEU A 147 3.10 7.53 -4.61
C LEU A 147 2.31 6.64 -5.57
N GLN A 148 2.84 6.44 -6.77
CA GLN A 148 2.21 5.60 -7.79
C GLN A 148 2.17 4.14 -7.38
N LEU A 149 3.28 3.63 -6.80
CA LEU A 149 3.36 2.27 -6.30
C LEU A 149 2.27 1.99 -5.26
N TYR A 150 2.12 2.86 -4.26
CA TYR A 150 1.18 2.61 -3.17
C TYR A 150 -0.28 2.90 -3.54
N ALA A 151 -0.53 3.78 -4.49
CA ALA A 151 -1.85 3.93 -5.10
C ALA A 151 -2.25 2.66 -5.88
N TRP A 152 -1.32 2.06 -6.63
CA TRP A 152 -1.52 0.77 -7.30
C TRP A 152 -1.66 -0.37 -6.28
N HIS A 153 -0.76 -0.47 -5.30
CA HIS A 153 -0.67 -1.54 -4.31
C HIS A 153 -1.97 -1.70 -3.51
N GLY A 154 -2.52 -0.58 -3.03
CA GLY A 154 -3.80 -0.61 -2.32
C GLY A 154 -4.93 -1.21 -3.16
N ARG A 155 -5.12 -0.71 -4.40
CA ARG A 155 -6.14 -1.25 -5.32
C ARG A 155 -5.89 -2.70 -5.71
N HIS A 156 -4.63 -3.09 -5.85
CA HIS A 156 -4.22 -4.46 -6.12
C HIS A 156 -4.72 -5.40 -5.02
N HIS A 157 -4.55 -5.03 -3.76
CA HIS A 157 -5.02 -5.82 -2.63
C HIS A 157 -6.54 -5.75 -2.40
N VAL A 158 -7.19 -4.64 -2.72
CA VAL A 158 -8.67 -4.62 -2.83
C VAL A 158 -9.15 -5.63 -3.87
N GLY A 159 -8.43 -5.76 -5.00
CA GLY A 159 -8.68 -6.79 -6.01
C GLY A 159 -8.56 -8.21 -5.44
N HIS A 160 -7.54 -8.48 -4.63
CA HIS A 160 -7.39 -9.79 -3.95
C HIS A 160 -8.54 -10.09 -2.99
N LEU A 161 -8.98 -9.11 -2.19
CA LEU A 161 -10.15 -9.28 -1.30
C LEU A 161 -11.41 -9.65 -2.09
N LYS A 162 -11.65 -9.02 -3.24
CA LYS A 162 -12.80 -9.34 -4.11
C LYS A 162 -12.75 -10.75 -4.69
N LEU A 163 -11.58 -11.35 -4.82
CA LEU A 163 -11.43 -12.75 -5.27
C LEU A 163 -11.80 -13.78 -4.18
N THR A 164 -11.96 -13.35 -2.94
CA THR A 164 -12.35 -14.20 -1.82
C THR A 164 -13.83 -14.10 -1.46
N ALA A 165 -14.61 -13.32 -2.21
CA ALA A 165 -16.05 -13.14 -1.99
C ALA A 165 -16.89 -14.37 -2.38
#